data_e95b44f915d79903a01b225affcc8290
#
_entry.id   e95b44f915d79903a01b225affcc8290
#
_cell.length_a   1.000
_cell.length_b   1.000
_cell.length_c   1.000
_cell.angle_alpha   90.00
_cell.angle_beta   90.00
_cell.angle_gamma   90.00
#
_symmetry.space_group_name_H-M   'P 1'
#
loop_
_entity.id
_entity.type
_entity.pdbx_description
1 polymer ?
#
loop_
_entity_poly.entity_id
_entity_poly.type
_entity_poly.pdbx_seq_one_letter_code
_entity_poly.pdbx_strand_id
1 'polypeptide(L)'
;MRGGLERWKRGANSRGVRHAIAYAMEGTCDAHLPHLYGVEALENYSDVSGATVSRFIVENGAISSDELTAGGLRVWLTGHDPITGEERGRQRLSPDADLVLDGTINHPKSYSIAALLHPGLAREFEALQDRLRDQVLLTWQRQLNARRGHNGLIREDSTRLEVVELQHRRSRALDPHIHRHLWLNVKVLGADGRWSNVDSRVAMKLHTVVNAEGELAARTDPE
;
A
#
# COMPACT_ATOMS: atom_id res chain seq x y z
N MET A 1 9.86 -14.14 -0.38
CA MET A 1 8.88 -13.11 -0.78
C MET A 1 9.11 -12.78 -2.25
N ARG A 2 8.08 -12.71 -3.05
CA ARG A 2 8.15 -12.17 -4.42
C ARG A 2 7.19 -10.99 -4.44
N GLY A 3 7.71 -9.78 -4.54
CA GLY A 3 6.90 -8.58 -4.62
C GLY A 3 7.18 -7.84 -5.91
N GLY A 4 6.21 -7.13 -6.41
CA GLY A 4 6.33 -6.14 -7.47
C GLY A 4 6.20 -4.74 -6.90
N LEU A 5 6.61 -3.75 -7.65
CA LEU A 5 6.25 -2.37 -7.40
C LEU A 5 5.61 -1.81 -8.67
N GLU A 6 4.35 -1.42 -8.58
CA GLU A 6 3.58 -0.88 -9.69
C GLU A 6 3.23 0.59 -9.46
N ARG A 7 2.94 1.31 -10.53
CA ARG A 7 2.54 2.72 -10.47
C ARG A 7 1.08 2.87 -10.81
N TRP A 8 0.32 3.38 -9.90
CA TRP A 8 -1.05 3.80 -10.19
C TRP A 8 -1.04 5.25 -10.64
N LYS A 9 -1.71 5.53 -11.74
CA LYS A 9 -1.79 6.87 -12.35
C LYS A 9 -3.07 7.60 -11.97
N ARG A 10 -2.98 8.93 -11.89
CA ARG A 10 -4.12 9.78 -11.58
C ARG A 10 -5.26 9.63 -12.60
N GLY A 11 -4.95 9.53 -13.86
CA GLY A 11 -5.92 9.44 -14.94
C GLY A 11 -6.69 10.76 -15.18
N ALA A 12 -7.39 10.83 -16.30
CA ALA A 12 -8.22 11.98 -16.62
C ALA A 12 -9.40 12.12 -15.65
N ASN A 13 -9.75 13.34 -15.29
CA ASN A 13 -10.90 13.66 -14.42
C ASN A 13 -10.91 12.88 -13.09
N SER A 14 -9.75 12.68 -12.49
CA SER A 14 -9.57 11.88 -11.26
C SER A 14 -10.06 10.43 -11.39
N ARG A 15 -10.04 9.86 -12.59
CA ARG A 15 -10.47 8.48 -12.85
C ARG A 15 -9.66 7.47 -12.02
N GLY A 16 -8.33 7.68 -11.94
CA GLY A 16 -7.45 6.83 -11.13
C GLY A 16 -7.78 6.88 -9.65
N VAL A 17 -8.13 8.04 -9.10
CA VAL A 17 -8.54 8.18 -7.69
C VAL A 17 -9.81 7.37 -7.42
N ARG A 18 -10.83 7.47 -8.28
CA ARG A 18 -12.07 6.69 -8.11
C ARG A 18 -11.82 5.20 -8.20
N HIS A 19 -10.99 4.78 -9.17
CA HIS A 19 -10.63 3.38 -9.34
C HIS A 19 -9.84 2.84 -8.14
N ALA A 20 -8.88 3.62 -7.62
CA ALA A 20 -8.11 3.24 -6.44
C ALA A 20 -8.99 3.07 -5.20
N ILE A 21 -9.97 3.98 -4.99
CA ILE A 21 -10.88 3.88 -3.85
C ILE A 21 -11.76 2.63 -3.98
N ALA A 22 -12.35 2.40 -5.16
CA ALA A 22 -13.14 1.19 -5.40
C ALA A 22 -12.30 -0.06 -5.12
N TYR A 23 -11.08 -0.13 -5.69
CA TYR A 23 -10.16 -1.24 -5.44
C TYR A 23 -9.88 -1.45 -3.95
N ALA A 24 -9.61 -0.41 -3.19
CA ALA A 24 -9.27 -0.51 -1.78
C ALA A 24 -10.46 -0.91 -0.89
N MET A 25 -11.64 -0.37 -1.17
CA MET A 25 -12.81 -0.52 -0.32
C MET A 25 -13.63 -1.78 -0.65
N GLU A 26 -13.57 -2.25 -1.89
CA GLU A 26 -14.34 -3.40 -2.34
C GLU A 26 -13.58 -4.73 -2.16
N GLY A 27 -12.37 -4.71 -1.62
CA GLY A 27 -11.55 -5.91 -1.38
C GLY A 27 -11.17 -6.65 -2.67
N THR A 28 -10.89 -5.93 -3.70
CA THR A 28 -11.14 -6.24 -5.10
C THR A 28 -10.19 -7.17 -5.84
N CYS A 29 -9.29 -7.87 -5.19
CA CYS A 29 -8.96 -9.16 -5.79
C CYS A 29 -10.21 -10.07 -5.82
N ASP A 30 -11.17 -9.81 -4.94
CA ASP A 30 -12.46 -10.51 -4.86
C ASP A 30 -13.59 -9.78 -5.61
N ALA A 31 -13.52 -8.47 -5.84
CA ALA A 31 -14.53 -7.67 -6.56
C ALA A 31 -14.48 -7.78 -8.09
N HIS A 32 -13.53 -8.49 -8.64
CA HIS A 32 -13.62 -8.99 -10.01
C HIS A 32 -14.46 -10.27 -10.08
N LEU A 33 -15.33 -10.48 -9.09
CA LEU A 33 -16.40 -11.45 -9.11
C LEU A 33 -17.71 -10.81 -9.63
N PRO A 34 -17.81 -10.46 -10.92
CA PRO A 34 -19.11 -10.10 -11.46
C PRO A 34 -20.07 -11.30 -11.47
N HIS A 35 -19.70 -12.40 -10.84
CA HIS A 35 -20.37 -13.69 -10.96
C HIS A 35 -20.72 -14.36 -9.65
N LEU A 36 -20.52 -13.71 -8.50
CA LEU A 36 -21.26 -14.09 -7.30
C LEU A 36 -22.68 -13.54 -7.48
N TYR A 37 -23.55 -14.39 -8.04
CA TYR A 37 -24.96 -14.10 -8.19
C TYR A 37 -25.66 -14.40 -6.87
N GLY A 38 -26.52 -13.47 -6.42
CA GLY A 38 -27.44 -13.72 -5.32
C GLY A 38 -27.19 -12.87 -4.08
N VAL A 39 -27.72 -13.32 -2.96
CA VAL A 39 -27.76 -12.60 -1.68
C VAL A 39 -26.36 -12.26 -1.16
N GLU A 40 -25.38 -13.15 -1.37
CA GLU A 40 -23.98 -12.92 -0.95
C GLU A 40 -23.29 -11.73 -1.65
N ALA A 41 -23.65 -11.46 -2.90
CA ALA A 41 -23.14 -10.27 -3.60
C ALA A 41 -23.77 -8.97 -3.05
N LEU A 42 -25.01 -9.03 -2.59
CA LEU A 42 -25.72 -7.91 -1.97
C LEU A 42 -25.28 -7.67 -0.53
N GLU A 43 -24.96 -8.73 0.22
CA GLU A 43 -24.41 -8.63 1.57
C GLU A 43 -23.02 -8.01 1.55
N ASN A 44 -22.14 -8.44 0.63
CA ASN A 44 -20.83 -7.81 0.42
C ASN A 44 -20.92 -6.37 -0.09
N TYR A 45 -21.99 -6.01 -0.80
CA TYR A 45 -22.20 -4.64 -1.30
C TYR A 45 -22.77 -3.71 -0.21
N SER A 46 -23.53 -4.23 0.74
CA SER A 46 -24.08 -3.44 1.84
C SER A 46 -23.07 -3.11 2.94
N ASP A 47 -22.00 -3.88 3.08
CA ASP A 47 -20.92 -3.62 4.04
C ASP A 47 -19.96 -2.49 3.63
N VAL A 48 -20.01 -2.04 2.37
CA VAL A 48 -19.13 -0.99 1.82
C VAL A 48 -19.31 0.38 2.50
N SER A 49 -20.44 0.65 3.13
CA SER A 49 -20.69 1.95 3.76
C SER A 49 -19.90 2.22 5.04
N GLY A 50 -19.28 1.19 5.62
CA GLY A 50 -18.43 1.28 6.84
C GLY A 50 -17.01 0.77 6.65
N ALA A 51 -16.63 0.33 5.44
CA ALA A 51 -15.30 -0.21 5.19
C ALA A 51 -14.20 0.85 5.44
N THR A 52 -13.16 0.42 6.14
CA THR A 52 -11.94 1.20 6.38
C THR A 52 -10.73 0.45 5.84
N VAL A 53 -9.63 1.19 5.65
CA VAL A 53 -8.33 0.62 5.31
C VAL A 53 -7.30 1.10 6.32
N SER A 54 -6.38 0.21 6.69
CA SER A 54 -5.31 0.56 7.63
C SER A 54 -4.27 1.43 6.94
N ARG A 55 -3.97 2.60 7.55
CA ARG A 55 -2.87 3.47 7.16
C ARG A 55 -1.75 3.36 8.17
N PHE A 56 -0.54 3.12 7.70
CA PHE A 56 0.70 3.11 8.46
C PHE A 56 1.45 4.42 8.21
N ILE A 57 1.88 5.04 9.28
CA ILE A 57 2.71 6.26 9.29
C ILE A 57 4.07 5.87 9.83
N VAL A 58 5.10 6.05 9.02
CA VAL A 58 6.48 5.81 9.44
C VAL A 58 7.16 7.16 9.59
N GLU A 59 7.54 7.49 10.80
CA GLU A 59 8.16 8.76 11.13
C GLU A 59 9.38 8.54 12.03
N ASN A 60 10.56 8.99 11.55
CA ASN A 60 11.84 8.87 12.27
C ASN A 60 12.13 7.45 12.79
N GLY A 61 11.76 6.43 12.00
CA GLY A 61 11.98 5.02 12.35
C GLY A 61 10.92 4.40 13.26
N ALA A 62 9.89 5.15 13.66
CA ALA A 62 8.75 4.62 14.40
C ALA A 62 7.55 4.39 13.47
N ILE A 63 6.83 3.30 13.68
CA ILE A 63 5.62 2.95 12.95
C ILE A 63 4.41 3.18 13.86
N SER A 64 3.43 3.91 13.37
CA SER A 64 2.10 4.04 13.98
C SER A 64 1.04 3.76 12.92
N SER A 65 -0.19 3.46 13.34
CA SER A 65 -1.28 3.17 12.40
C SER A 65 -2.59 3.80 12.83
N ASP A 66 -3.43 4.08 11.85
CA ASP A 66 -4.83 4.47 12.00
C ASP A 66 -5.67 3.91 10.84
N GLU A 67 -6.97 4.19 10.86
CA GLU A 67 -7.92 3.72 9.87
C GLU A 67 -8.44 4.88 9.02
N LEU A 68 -8.51 4.67 7.70
CA LEU A 68 -9.10 5.61 6.76
C LEU A 68 -10.43 5.06 6.23
N THR A 69 -11.46 5.88 6.31
CA THR A 69 -12.71 5.67 5.55
C THR A 69 -12.48 5.94 4.05
N ALA A 70 -13.44 5.59 3.19
CA ALA A 70 -13.39 5.94 1.76
C ALA A 70 -13.17 7.44 1.51
N GLY A 71 -13.77 8.29 2.34
CA GLY A 71 -13.57 9.76 2.30
C GLY A 71 -12.14 10.15 2.68
N GLY A 72 -11.62 9.61 3.78
CA GLY A 72 -10.24 9.82 4.23
C GLY A 72 -9.21 9.32 3.22
N LEU A 73 -9.45 8.13 2.64
CA LEU A 73 -8.59 7.58 1.59
C LEU A 73 -8.59 8.49 0.33
N ARG A 74 -9.75 9.05 -0.05
CA ARG A 74 -9.83 10.02 -1.16
C ARG A 74 -8.96 11.24 -0.90
N VAL A 75 -9.06 11.84 0.30
CA VAL A 75 -8.28 13.00 0.72
C VAL A 75 -6.79 12.66 0.67
N TRP A 76 -6.40 11.52 1.23
CA TRP A 76 -5.02 11.03 1.24
C TRP A 76 -4.46 10.78 -0.18
N LEU A 77 -5.21 10.13 -1.07
CA LEU A 77 -4.82 9.88 -2.47
C LEU A 77 -4.68 11.18 -3.28
N THR A 78 -5.43 12.21 -2.94
CA THR A 78 -5.32 13.52 -3.61
C THR A 78 -4.20 14.39 -3.04
N GLY A 79 -3.42 13.89 -2.09
CA GLY A 79 -2.23 14.55 -1.56
C GLY A 79 -2.54 15.58 -0.49
N HIS A 80 -3.58 15.35 0.29
CA HIS A 80 -3.94 16.15 1.45
C HIS A 80 -3.84 15.30 2.72
N ASP A 81 -3.76 15.97 3.85
CA ASP A 81 -3.86 15.32 5.14
C ASP A 81 -5.30 14.82 5.35
N PRO A 82 -5.53 13.53 5.62
CA PRO A 82 -6.88 13.00 5.75
C PRO A 82 -7.61 13.43 7.03
N ILE A 83 -6.90 14.01 8.01
CA ILE A 83 -7.46 14.50 9.27
C ILE A 83 -7.72 16.00 9.18
N THR A 84 -6.72 16.78 8.76
CA THR A 84 -6.80 18.26 8.74
C THR A 84 -7.29 18.81 7.40
N GLY A 85 -7.19 18.04 6.32
CA GLY A 85 -7.48 18.48 4.95
C GLY A 85 -6.38 19.36 4.32
N GLU A 86 -5.29 19.61 5.03
CA GLU A 86 -4.19 20.46 4.55
C GLU A 86 -3.46 19.84 3.35
N GLU A 87 -3.09 20.69 2.40
CA GLU A 87 -2.36 20.29 1.21
C GLU A 87 -0.92 19.90 1.53
N ARG A 88 -0.50 18.71 1.09
CA ARG A 88 0.85 18.16 1.27
C ARG A 88 1.74 18.51 0.08
N GLY A 89 2.14 19.77 0.01
CA GLY A 89 2.99 20.27 -1.06
C GLY A 89 2.30 20.29 -2.42
N ARG A 90 3.00 20.80 -3.43
CA ARG A 90 2.45 21.05 -4.77
C ARG A 90 1.81 19.79 -5.39
N GLN A 91 0.54 19.90 -5.76
CA GLN A 91 -0.18 18.84 -6.44
C GLN A 91 0.20 18.75 -7.92
N ARG A 92 0.28 17.52 -8.42
CA ARG A 92 0.43 17.25 -9.85
C ARG A 92 -0.92 16.82 -10.40
N LEU A 93 -1.50 17.65 -11.26
CA LEU A 93 -2.80 17.41 -11.86
C LEU A 93 -2.75 16.64 -13.17
N SER A 94 -1.55 16.39 -13.73
CA SER A 94 -1.38 15.61 -14.95
C SER A 94 -2.00 14.21 -14.80
N PRO A 95 -2.71 13.71 -15.82
CA PRO A 95 -3.21 12.34 -15.85
C PRO A 95 -2.11 11.28 -15.66
N ASP A 96 -0.90 11.58 -16.12
CA ASP A 96 0.26 10.68 -16.02
C ASP A 96 1.00 10.76 -14.67
N ALA A 97 0.56 11.65 -13.77
CA ALA A 97 1.14 11.74 -12.45
C ALA A 97 0.88 10.45 -11.65
N ASP A 98 1.91 9.99 -10.94
CA ASP A 98 1.77 8.88 -10.01
C ASP A 98 0.80 9.28 -8.88
N LEU A 99 -0.11 8.38 -8.55
CA LEU A 99 -1.08 8.51 -7.47
C LEU A 99 -0.55 7.83 -6.21
N VAL A 100 -0.18 6.57 -6.35
CA VAL A 100 0.49 5.75 -5.35
C VAL A 100 1.49 4.82 -6.03
N LEU A 101 2.44 4.31 -5.25
CA LEU A 101 3.32 3.21 -5.65
C LEU A 101 2.86 1.98 -4.89
N ASP A 102 2.41 0.97 -5.61
CA ASP A 102 1.83 -0.26 -5.07
C ASP A 102 2.92 -1.33 -4.94
N GLY A 103 3.37 -1.57 -3.72
CA GLY A 103 4.25 -2.67 -3.37
C GLY A 103 3.45 -3.89 -2.95
N THR A 104 3.89 -5.10 -3.33
CA THR A 104 3.17 -6.33 -3.02
C THR A 104 4.01 -7.28 -2.18
N ILE A 105 3.45 -7.80 -1.10
CA ILE A 105 4.03 -8.92 -0.33
C ILE A 105 3.35 -10.21 -0.77
N ASN A 106 4.05 -11.00 -1.55
CA ASN A 106 3.57 -12.27 -2.10
C ASN A 106 4.41 -13.45 -1.62
N HIS A 107 3.74 -14.57 -1.39
CA HIS A 107 4.36 -15.87 -1.08
C HIS A 107 3.88 -16.95 -2.05
N PRO A 108 4.56 -18.10 -2.14
CA PRO A 108 4.02 -19.24 -2.88
C PRO A 108 2.62 -19.61 -2.40
N LYS A 109 1.73 -19.99 -3.31
CA LYS A 109 0.34 -20.39 -2.99
C LYS A 109 0.25 -21.51 -1.94
N SER A 110 1.29 -22.34 -1.81
CA SER A 110 1.36 -23.38 -0.78
C SER A 110 1.25 -22.85 0.64
N TYR A 111 1.78 -21.65 0.92
CA TYR A 111 1.61 -20.99 2.22
C TYR A 111 0.14 -20.63 2.48
N SER A 112 -0.54 -20.10 1.49
CA SER A 112 -1.96 -19.77 1.59
C SER A 112 -2.83 -21.00 1.79
N ILE A 113 -2.51 -22.09 1.10
CA ILE A 113 -3.21 -23.37 1.25
C ILE A 113 -3.00 -23.94 2.65
N ALA A 114 -1.74 -23.94 3.14
CA ALA A 114 -1.43 -24.41 4.49
C ALA A 114 -2.15 -23.58 5.57
N ALA A 115 -2.17 -22.26 5.42
CA ALA A 115 -2.88 -21.35 6.31
C ALA A 115 -4.41 -21.60 6.34
N LEU A 116 -5.02 -21.94 5.18
CA LEU A 116 -6.45 -22.26 5.11
C LEU A 116 -6.79 -23.61 5.75
N LEU A 117 -5.86 -24.56 5.71
CA LEU A 117 -6.06 -25.90 6.27
C LEU A 117 -5.83 -25.96 7.78
N HIS A 118 -5.04 -25.05 8.33
CA HIS A 118 -4.66 -25.11 9.74
C HIS A 118 -4.68 -23.72 10.41
N PRO A 119 -5.58 -23.48 11.37
CA PRO A 119 -5.72 -22.16 12.01
C PRO A 119 -4.46 -21.64 12.73
N GLY A 120 -3.61 -22.54 13.24
CA GLY A 120 -2.32 -22.20 13.82
C GLY A 120 -1.39 -21.58 12.76
N LEU A 121 -1.22 -22.27 11.63
CA LEU A 121 -0.41 -21.78 10.51
C LEU A 121 -0.97 -20.49 9.91
N ALA A 122 -2.30 -20.27 9.95
CA ALA A 122 -2.89 -19.02 9.53
C ALA A 122 -2.38 -17.83 10.36
N ARG A 123 -2.38 -17.99 11.69
CA ARG A 123 -1.89 -16.92 12.59
C ARG A 123 -0.41 -16.64 12.42
N GLU A 124 0.41 -17.69 12.32
CA GLU A 124 1.85 -17.54 12.10
C GLU A 124 2.15 -16.88 10.75
N PHE A 125 1.41 -17.26 9.70
CA PHE A 125 1.58 -16.67 8.38
C PHE A 125 1.16 -15.19 8.35
N GLU A 126 0.08 -14.83 9.05
CA GLU A 126 -0.32 -13.42 9.17
C GLU A 126 0.72 -12.62 9.98
N ALA A 127 1.24 -13.17 11.09
CA ALA A 127 2.30 -12.54 11.88
C ALA A 127 3.59 -12.36 11.07
N LEU A 128 3.99 -13.35 10.27
CA LEU A 128 5.11 -13.21 9.34
C LEU A 128 4.89 -12.06 8.34
N GLN A 129 3.69 -11.96 7.77
CA GLN A 129 3.39 -10.86 6.85
C GLN A 129 3.42 -9.48 7.53
N ASP A 130 3.00 -9.39 8.80
CA ASP A 130 3.11 -8.16 9.60
C ASP A 130 4.57 -7.76 9.80
N ARG A 131 5.44 -8.69 10.19
CA ARG A 131 6.88 -8.45 10.35
C ARG A 131 7.53 -8.00 9.04
N LEU A 132 7.19 -8.65 7.92
CA LEU A 132 7.70 -8.29 6.60
C LEU A 132 7.21 -6.91 6.15
N ARG A 133 5.93 -6.57 6.39
CA ARG A 133 5.41 -5.22 6.15
C ARG A 133 6.24 -4.19 6.90
N ASP A 134 6.41 -4.35 8.20
CA ASP A 134 7.11 -3.38 9.04
C ASP A 134 8.56 -3.20 8.58
N GLN A 135 9.24 -4.28 8.21
CA GLN A 135 10.58 -4.21 7.63
C GLN A 135 10.61 -3.43 6.31
N VAL A 136 9.66 -3.67 5.41
CA VAL A 136 9.53 -2.93 4.13
C VAL A 136 9.31 -1.44 4.40
N LEU A 137 8.40 -1.10 5.32
CA LEU A 137 8.09 0.27 5.67
C LEU A 137 9.33 1.01 6.20
N LEU A 138 10.08 0.39 7.13
CA LEU A 138 11.30 0.97 7.68
C LEU A 138 12.41 1.09 6.63
N THR A 139 12.53 0.12 5.73
CA THR A 139 13.47 0.20 4.61
C THR A 139 13.12 1.32 3.65
N TRP A 140 11.83 1.48 3.31
CA TRP A 140 11.39 2.59 2.48
C TRP A 140 11.68 3.93 3.14
N GLN A 141 11.40 4.09 4.42
CA GLN A 141 11.64 5.36 5.12
C GLN A 141 13.14 5.73 5.15
N ARG A 142 14.03 4.75 5.31
CA ARG A 142 15.48 4.99 5.31
C ARG A 142 16.08 5.27 3.93
N GLN A 143 15.49 4.72 2.86
CA GLN A 143 16.09 4.70 1.54
C GLN A 143 15.41 5.66 0.55
N LEU A 144 14.17 6.07 0.81
CA LEU A 144 13.44 6.96 -0.07
C LEU A 144 13.73 8.42 0.27
N ASN A 145 13.76 9.24 -0.77
CA ASN A 145 14.06 10.66 -0.66
C ASN A 145 12.88 11.51 -1.13
N ALA A 146 12.74 12.67 -0.51
CA ALA A 146 11.91 13.76 -0.96
C ALA A 146 12.61 14.53 -2.08
N ARG A 147 11.91 14.84 -3.17
CA ARG A 147 12.47 15.62 -4.28
C ARG A 147 12.36 17.11 -4.02
N ARG A 148 13.48 17.85 -4.19
CA ARG A 148 13.59 19.28 -3.97
C ARG A 148 14.21 20.02 -5.16
N GLY A 149 14.14 21.34 -5.07
CA GLY A 149 14.76 22.23 -6.02
C GLY A 149 14.12 22.24 -7.40
N HIS A 150 14.76 22.93 -8.34
CA HIS A 150 14.31 23.00 -9.73
C HIS A 150 14.31 21.60 -10.34
N ASN A 151 13.19 21.22 -10.97
CA ASN A 151 12.98 19.89 -11.55
C ASN A 151 13.19 18.70 -10.58
N GLY A 152 13.24 18.94 -9.26
CA GLY A 152 13.44 17.90 -8.27
C GLY A 152 14.81 17.21 -8.37
N LEU A 153 15.85 17.99 -8.64
CA LEU A 153 17.24 17.50 -8.77
C LEU A 153 17.89 17.23 -7.41
N ILE A 154 17.46 17.97 -6.37
CA ILE A 154 17.97 17.79 -5.01
C ILE A 154 17.21 16.65 -4.34
N ARG A 155 17.90 15.85 -3.57
CA ARG A 155 17.34 14.78 -2.74
C ARG A 155 17.46 15.17 -1.28
N GLU A 156 16.33 15.12 -0.58
CA GLU A 156 16.23 15.35 0.85
C GLU A 156 15.81 14.07 1.52
N ASP A 157 16.41 13.71 2.64
CA ASP A 157 16.03 12.50 3.36
C ASP A 157 14.58 12.58 3.82
N SER A 158 13.89 11.46 3.73
CA SER A 158 12.50 11.35 4.17
C SER A 158 12.42 11.09 5.67
N THR A 159 11.79 11.99 6.41
CA THR A 159 11.51 11.80 7.84
C THR A 159 10.18 11.15 8.12
N ARG A 160 9.20 11.32 7.19
CA ARG A 160 7.89 10.70 7.30
C ARG A 160 7.38 10.25 5.94
N LEU A 161 6.88 9.04 5.91
CA LEU A 161 6.10 8.50 4.79
C LEU A 161 4.84 7.81 5.29
N GLU A 162 3.89 7.60 4.40
CA GLU A 162 2.62 6.96 4.73
C GLU A 162 2.30 5.87 3.72
N VAL A 163 1.75 4.78 4.22
CA VAL A 163 1.40 3.60 3.43
C VAL A 163 0.02 3.13 3.83
N VAL A 164 -0.83 2.84 2.86
CA VAL A 164 -2.10 2.15 3.07
C VAL A 164 -1.91 0.67 2.75
N GLU A 165 -2.31 -0.20 3.66
CA GLU A 165 -2.27 -1.65 3.47
C GLU A 165 -3.64 -2.17 3.02
N LEU A 166 -3.62 -3.04 2.01
CA LEU A 166 -4.78 -3.81 1.58
C LEU A 166 -4.44 -5.29 1.71
N GLN A 167 -5.27 -6.03 2.42
CA GLN A 167 -5.09 -7.47 2.63
C GLN A 167 -6.04 -8.25 1.72
N HIS A 168 -5.50 -9.13 0.91
CA HIS A 168 -6.28 -9.98 0.02
C HIS A 168 -6.05 -11.46 0.34
N ARG A 169 -7.10 -12.27 0.27
CA ARG A 169 -7.04 -13.71 0.55
C ARG A 169 -7.11 -14.58 -0.70
N ARG A 170 -7.44 -13.98 -1.85
CA ARG A 170 -7.63 -14.67 -3.13
C ARG A 170 -6.89 -13.99 -4.26
N SER A 171 -6.55 -14.75 -5.28
CA SER A 171 -6.06 -14.23 -6.55
C SER A 171 -7.23 -13.76 -7.43
N ARG A 172 -6.91 -13.11 -8.56
CA ARG A 172 -7.91 -12.76 -9.59
C ARG A 172 -8.64 -13.97 -10.18
N ALA A 173 -8.06 -15.18 -10.08
CA ALA A 173 -8.67 -16.43 -10.50
C ALA A 173 -9.40 -17.13 -9.34
N LEU A 174 -9.57 -16.46 -8.20
CA LEU A 174 -10.22 -16.93 -6.98
C LEU A 174 -9.52 -18.07 -6.25
N ASP A 175 -8.30 -18.39 -6.67
CA ASP A 175 -7.50 -19.35 -5.94
C ASP A 175 -7.10 -18.77 -4.57
N PRO A 176 -6.92 -19.62 -3.55
CA PRO A 176 -6.30 -19.23 -2.30
C PRO A 176 -4.95 -18.54 -2.53
N HIS A 177 -4.86 -17.28 -2.16
CA HIS A 177 -3.65 -16.48 -2.31
C HIS A 177 -3.65 -15.31 -1.35
N ILE A 178 -3.18 -15.57 -0.12
CA ILE A 178 -3.07 -14.53 0.91
C ILE A 178 -1.87 -13.65 0.55
N HIS A 179 -2.12 -12.38 0.31
CA HIS A 179 -1.11 -11.40 -0.05
C HIS A 179 -1.53 -10.01 0.40
N ARG A 180 -0.57 -9.09 0.43
CA ARG A 180 -0.80 -7.70 0.84
C ARG A 180 -0.31 -6.75 -0.21
N HIS A 181 -1.06 -5.68 -0.41
CA HIS A 181 -0.65 -4.49 -1.15
C HIS A 181 -0.26 -3.39 -0.18
N LEU A 182 0.87 -2.76 -0.42
CA LEU A 182 1.39 -1.63 0.34
C LEU A 182 1.41 -0.40 -0.58
N TRP A 183 0.39 0.42 -0.47
CA TRP A 183 0.27 1.65 -1.25
C TRP A 183 1.06 2.77 -0.61
N LEU A 184 2.29 2.96 -1.06
CA LEU A 184 3.13 4.08 -0.65
C LEU A 184 2.59 5.38 -1.25
N ASN A 185 2.29 6.37 -0.38
CA ASN A 185 1.92 7.71 -0.84
C ASN A 185 3.08 8.35 -1.61
N VAL A 186 2.75 9.00 -2.71
CA VAL A 186 3.75 9.77 -3.45
C VAL A 186 4.22 11.04 -2.72
N LYS A 187 3.56 11.44 -1.64
CA LYS A 187 3.92 12.56 -0.79
C LYS A 187 4.67 12.07 0.44
N VAL A 188 5.86 12.62 0.64
CA VAL A 188 6.72 12.35 1.81
C VAL A 188 7.17 13.67 2.43
N LEU A 189 7.37 13.65 3.74
CA LEU A 189 7.93 14.77 4.48
C LEU A 189 9.44 14.67 4.48
N GLY A 190 10.13 15.72 4.07
CA GLY A 190 11.59 15.77 4.12
C GLY A 190 12.11 16.26 5.48
N ALA A 191 13.40 16.12 5.72
CA ALA A 191 14.08 16.62 6.91
C ALA A 191 13.97 18.17 7.07
N ASP A 192 13.71 18.87 5.97
CA ASP A 192 13.43 20.30 5.95
C ASP A 192 12.00 20.69 6.41
N GLY A 193 11.20 19.71 6.86
CA GLY A 193 9.81 19.91 7.30
C GLY A 193 8.82 20.19 6.18
N ARG A 194 9.18 19.94 4.91
CA ARG A 194 8.29 20.21 3.77
C ARG A 194 7.83 18.92 3.12
N TRP A 195 6.57 18.91 2.70
CA TRP A 195 6.02 17.85 1.88
C TRP A 195 6.42 18.01 0.42
N SER A 196 6.81 16.92 -0.22
CA SER A 196 6.99 16.85 -1.67
C SER A 196 6.86 15.42 -2.20
N ASN A 197 7.03 15.28 -3.51
CA ASN A 197 6.94 13.95 -4.10
C ASN A 197 8.19 13.12 -3.79
N VAL A 198 7.96 11.85 -3.47
CA VAL A 198 9.01 10.82 -3.41
C VAL A 198 9.71 10.67 -4.76
N ASP A 199 10.97 10.25 -4.74
CA ASP A 199 11.63 9.83 -5.98
C ASP A 199 11.18 8.42 -6.37
N SER A 200 10.13 8.36 -7.17
CA SER A 200 9.57 7.08 -7.64
C SER A 200 10.56 6.23 -8.45
N ARG A 201 11.63 6.82 -9.01
CA ARG A 201 12.68 6.05 -9.68
C ARG A 201 13.54 5.28 -8.68
N VAL A 202 13.83 5.89 -7.54
CA VAL A 202 14.55 5.23 -6.45
C VAL A 202 13.67 4.11 -5.89
N ALA A 203 12.41 4.38 -5.62
CA ALA A 203 11.46 3.37 -5.14
C ALA A 203 11.39 2.15 -6.08
N MET A 204 11.30 2.39 -7.41
CA MET A 204 11.28 1.31 -8.40
C MET A 204 12.58 0.48 -8.43
N LYS A 205 13.72 1.08 -8.11
CA LYS A 205 15.00 0.35 -8.02
C LYS A 205 15.13 -0.44 -6.71
N LEU A 206 14.58 0.10 -5.63
CA LEU A 206 14.64 -0.53 -4.32
C LEU A 206 13.81 -1.80 -4.22
N HIS A 207 12.82 -2.03 -5.08
CA HIS A 207 11.96 -3.20 -4.99
C HIS A 207 12.75 -4.53 -5.01
N THR A 208 13.86 -4.60 -5.74
CA THR A 208 14.73 -5.78 -5.77
C THR A 208 15.40 -6.03 -4.43
N VAL A 209 15.86 -4.96 -3.77
CA VAL A 209 16.47 -5.04 -2.44
C VAL A 209 15.43 -5.45 -1.40
N VAL A 210 14.27 -4.81 -1.42
CA VAL A 210 13.15 -5.13 -0.53
C VAL A 210 12.71 -6.59 -0.67
N ASN A 211 12.67 -7.11 -1.91
CA ASN A 211 12.36 -8.52 -2.15
C ASN A 211 13.41 -9.47 -1.58
N ALA A 212 14.70 -9.14 -1.76
CA ALA A 212 15.79 -9.96 -1.23
C ALA A 212 15.79 -9.97 0.31
N GLU A 213 15.63 -8.79 0.93
CA GLU A 213 15.51 -8.67 2.39
C GLU A 213 14.31 -9.43 2.93
N GLY A 214 13.16 -9.31 2.29
CA GLY A 214 11.94 -10.02 2.68
C GLY A 214 12.05 -11.54 2.49
N GLU A 215 12.74 -12.00 1.44
CA GLU A 215 13.00 -13.43 1.26
C GLU A 215 13.95 -13.98 2.33
N LEU A 216 14.98 -13.21 2.69
CA LEU A 216 15.90 -13.57 3.76
C LEU A 216 15.15 -13.62 5.10
N ALA A 217 14.37 -12.59 5.43
CA ALA A 217 13.58 -12.54 6.66
C ALA A 217 12.62 -13.74 6.77
N ALA A 218 11.90 -14.06 5.68
CA ALA A 218 10.98 -15.21 5.68
C ALA A 218 11.68 -16.56 5.84
N ARG A 219 12.95 -16.69 5.44
CA ARG A 219 13.74 -17.92 5.60
C ARG A 219 14.39 -18.06 6.97
N THR A 220 14.64 -16.94 7.63
CA THR A 220 15.31 -16.88 8.94
C THR A 220 14.33 -16.63 10.08
N ASP A 221 13.04 -16.55 9.78
CA ASP A 221 12.00 -16.43 10.80
C ASP A 221 12.05 -17.67 11.72
N PRO A 222 12.23 -17.48 13.03
CA PRO A 222 12.40 -18.60 13.97
C PRO A 222 11.09 -19.32 14.30
N GLU A 223 9.92 -18.78 13.89
CA GLU A 223 8.59 -19.32 14.11
C GLU A 223 8.02 -19.98 12.85
#